data_5113bebea733cd6299473bc94f469738
#
_entry.id   5113bebea733cd6299473bc94f469738
#
_cell.length_a   1.000
_cell.length_b   1.000
_cell.length_c   1.000
_cell.angle_alpha   90.00
_cell.angle_beta   90.00
_cell.angle_gamma   90.00
#
_symmetry.space_group_name_H-M   'P 1'
#
loop_
_entity.id
_entity.type
_entity.pdbx_description
1 polymer ?
#
loop_
_entity_poly.entity_id
_entity_poly.type
_entity_poly.pdbx_seq_one_letter_code
_entity_poly.pdbx_strand_id
1 'polypeptide(L)'
;MYKSDLTRLKACMRRAEAGEDVTLGFFGGSITQDSLATKHEYCYAYRVFQWWEKTFPKAKLHYVNGGIGGTTSHYGVSRVVTDMLMYQPDFVVVDFSVNDEPEKFFQETYEGLVRRMLTWSSVPAVLLLNNVFYDTGKNAQEYHNQIGEWYRLPYVSIKDTVWKRIKAGEFIREEISPDGLHPNDKGHALVASEITAYLENVRKSMWEDEEQTSLPSAMTDNAYERAQRLTIREICPRLDGFRADTNEKEGHLDHFKNGWIGSKEGDRLLFETEASCIAVQYRKTIRHPARKAELILDGDTKHPVLLMETLMRIGETACIWSRCFIMASMENIR
;
A
#
# COMPACT_ATOMS: atom_id res chain seq x y z
N MET A 1 -19.98 -3.02 20.83
CA MET A 1 -18.58 -2.57 20.83
C MET A 1 -17.82 -3.45 19.85
N TYR A 2 -17.11 -2.88 18.87
CA TYR A 2 -16.31 -3.61 17.92
C TYR A 2 -15.23 -4.44 18.63
N LYS A 3 -15.09 -5.72 18.26
CA LYS A 3 -14.09 -6.63 18.79
C LYS A 3 -13.32 -7.24 17.60
N SER A 4 -12.02 -6.99 17.54
CA SER A 4 -11.13 -7.56 16.53
C SER A 4 -10.95 -9.06 16.75
N ASP A 5 -10.78 -9.81 15.65
CA ASP A 5 -10.28 -11.18 15.66
C ASP A 5 -8.74 -11.14 15.71
N LEU A 6 -8.17 -11.55 16.82
CA LEU A 6 -6.72 -11.53 17.04
C LEU A 6 -6.08 -12.91 16.86
N THR A 7 -6.84 -13.90 16.40
CA THR A 7 -6.39 -15.30 16.31
C THR A 7 -5.09 -15.43 15.50
N ARG A 8 -5.02 -14.80 14.33
CA ARG A 8 -3.82 -14.84 13.47
C ARG A 8 -2.63 -14.12 14.09
N LEU A 9 -2.87 -12.94 14.71
CA LEU A 9 -1.79 -12.17 15.35
C LEU A 9 -1.25 -12.90 16.58
N LYS A 10 -2.10 -13.47 17.39
CA LYS A 10 -1.71 -14.31 18.53
C LYS A 10 -0.94 -15.55 18.07
N ALA A 11 -1.38 -16.21 17.00
CA ALA A 11 -0.66 -17.35 16.43
C ALA A 11 0.73 -16.96 15.93
N CYS A 12 0.87 -15.82 15.25
CA CYS A 12 2.15 -15.27 14.82
C CYS A 12 3.08 -15.01 16.02
N MET A 13 2.57 -14.38 17.10
CA MET A 13 3.35 -14.14 18.32
C MET A 13 3.77 -15.43 19.02
N ARG A 14 2.89 -16.46 19.08
CA ARG A 14 3.25 -17.78 19.67
C ARG A 14 4.34 -18.47 18.87
N ARG A 15 4.33 -18.40 17.53
CA ARG A 15 5.39 -18.93 16.68
C ARG A 15 6.71 -18.21 16.95
N ALA A 16 6.68 -16.88 17.06
CA ALA A 16 7.88 -16.09 17.42
C ALA A 16 8.42 -16.47 18.82
N GLU A 17 7.54 -16.64 19.81
CA GLU A 17 7.97 -17.08 21.16
C GLU A 17 8.58 -18.49 21.15
N ALA A 18 8.11 -19.36 20.27
CA ALA A 18 8.67 -20.70 20.05
C ALA A 18 10.02 -20.69 19.31
N GLY A 19 10.47 -19.55 18.78
CA GLY A 19 11.74 -19.42 18.06
C GLY A 19 11.66 -19.77 16.57
N GLU A 20 10.46 -19.74 15.98
CA GLU A 20 10.25 -20.01 14.56
C GLU A 20 10.65 -18.82 13.68
N ASP A 21 10.78 -19.10 12.38
CA ASP A 21 10.90 -18.05 11.35
C ASP A 21 9.60 -17.27 11.23
N VAL A 22 9.67 -15.95 11.30
CA VAL A 22 8.51 -15.04 11.16
C VAL A 22 8.86 -13.86 10.27
N THR A 23 8.04 -13.64 9.24
CA THR A 23 8.20 -12.52 8.31
C THR A 23 7.21 -11.41 8.65
N LEU A 24 7.75 -10.21 8.92
CA LEU A 24 7.00 -9.01 9.28
C LEU A 24 6.99 -8.03 8.12
N GLY A 25 5.80 -7.73 7.59
CA GLY A 25 5.59 -6.87 6.45
C GLY A 25 5.05 -5.49 6.83
N PHE A 26 5.48 -4.47 6.10
CA PHE A 26 4.95 -3.10 6.20
C PHE A 26 4.63 -2.61 4.79
N PHE A 27 3.37 -2.30 4.53
CA PHE A 27 2.89 -2.01 3.19
C PHE A 27 2.09 -0.71 3.15
N GLY A 28 2.55 0.28 2.37
CA GLY A 28 1.94 1.59 2.39
C GLY A 28 2.55 2.62 1.45
N GLY A 29 2.34 3.89 1.82
CA GLY A 29 2.83 5.07 1.11
C GLY A 29 4.20 5.55 1.60
N SER A 30 4.41 6.88 1.51
CA SER A 30 5.67 7.55 1.87
C SER A 30 6.06 7.41 3.33
N ILE A 31 5.10 7.41 4.26
CA ILE A 31 5.37 7.27 5.69
C ILE A 31 5.92 5.86 5.98
N THR A 32 5.37 4.84 5.32
CA THR A 32 5.88 3.46 5.41
C THR A 32 7.24 3.31 4.73
N GLN A 33 7.49 4.03 3.62
CA GLN A 33 8.76 4.03 2.91
C GLN A 33 9.92 4.59 3.75
N ASP A 34 9.67 5.40 4.77
CA ASP A 34 10.62 6.11 5.66
C ASP A 34 10.81 7.62 5.41
N SER A 35 9.88 8.28 4.71
CA SER A 35 9.98 9.72 4.43
C SER A 35 10.19 10.54 5.69
N LEU A 36 11.19 11.43 5.65
CA LEU A 36 11.69 12.29 6.73
C LEU A 36 12.31 11.55 7.95
N ALA A 37 12.44 10.24 7.94
CA ALA A 37 13.34 9.57 8.85
C ALA A 37 14.80 9.85 8.42
N THR A 38 15.65 10.27 9.36
CA THR A 38 17.05 10.57 9.03
C THR A 38 17.88 9.31 8.74
N LYS A 39 17.39 8.15 9.19
CA LYS A 39 17.93 6.82 8.92
C LYS A 39 16.78 5.83 8.83
N HIS A 40 16.96 4.77 8.06
CA HIS A 40 15.97 3.70 7.94
C HIS A 40 15.55 3.12 9.29
N GLU A 41 16.50 2.97 10.22
CA GLU A 41 16.25 2.43 11.56
C GLU A 41 15.36 3.34 12.44
N TYR A 42 15.14 4.58 12.03
CA TYR A 42 14.29 5.53 12.74
C TYR A 42 12.87 5.59 12.17
N CYS A 43 12.61 4.95 11.02
CA CYS A 43 11.26 4.79 10.49
C CYS A 43 10.38 3.95 11.45
N TYR A 44 9.10 4.27 11.53
CA TYR A 44 8.16 3.55 12.40
C TYR A 44 8.14 2.04 12.12
N ALA A 45 8.21 1.67 10.85
CA ALA A 45 8.17 0.27 10.43
C ALA A 45 9.34 -0.52 11.00
N TYR A 46 10.57 0.02 10.88
CA TYR A 46 11.75 -0.64 11.43
C TYR A 46 11.76 -0.61 12.97
N ARG A 47 11.26 0.44 13.62
CA ARG A 47 11.10 0.49 15.08
C ARG A 47 10.11 -0.56 15.61
N VAL A 48 9.03 -0.81 14.88
CA VAL A 48 8.12 -1.91 15.20
C VAL A 48 8.81 -3.25 15.03
N PHE A 49 9.59 -3.44 13.96
CA PHE A 49 10.42 -4.63 13.76
C PHE A 49 11.41 -4.83 14.93
N GLN A 50 12.12 -3.79 15.36
CA GLN A 50 13.02 -3.85 16.52
C GLN A 50 12.29 -4.22 17.81
N TRP A 51 11.02 -3.81 17.99
CA TRP A 51 10.21 -4.25 19.13
C TRP A 51 9.98 -5.77 19.07
N TRP A 52 9.71 -6.34 17.90
CA TRP A 52 9.59 -7.79 17.75
C TRP A 52 10.92 -8.51 18.06
N GLU A 53 12.06 -8.02 17.56
CA GLU A 53 13.38 -8.58 17.86
C GLU A 53 13.67 -8.61 19.37
N LYS A 54 13.38 -7.50 20.04
CA LYS A 54 13.56 -7.38 21.49
C LYS A 54 12.61 -8.27 22.29
N THR A 55 11.37 -8.39 21.83
CA THR A 55 10.30 -9.10 22.53
C THR A 55 10.42 -10.61 22.35
N PHE A 56 10.82 -11.06 21.17
CA PHE A 56 10.94 -12.47 20.79
C PHE A 56 12.37 -12.81 20.34
N PRO A 57 13.36 -12.77 21.25
CA PRO A 57 14.77 -12.87 20.89
C PRO A 57 15.19 -14.27 20.38
N LYS A 58 14.31 -15.25 20.49
CA LYS A 58 14.54 -16.60 19.94
C LYS A 58 14.10 -16.75 18.49
N ALA A 59 13.19 -15.87 18.04
CA ALA A 59 12.64 -15.93 16.69
C ALA A 59 13.68 -15.51 15.66
N LYS A 60 13.61 -16.12 14.48
CA LYS A 60 14.33 -15.63 13.31
C LYS A 60 13.39 -14.72 12.53
N LEU A 61 13.60 -13.42 12.65
CA LEU A 61 12.71 -12.42 12.10
C LEU A 61 13.21 -11.89 10.75
N HIS A 62 12.27 -11.75 9.80
CA HIS A 62 12.52 -11.20 8.47
C HIS A 62 11.71 -9.91 8.30
N TYR A 63 12.38 -8.84 7.88
CA TYR A 63 11.78 -7.54 7.63
C TYR A 63 11.49 -7.33 6.16
N VAL A 64 10.27 -6.96 5.83
CA VAL A 64 9.85 -6.60 4.45
C VAL A 64 9.15 -5.25 4.49
N ASN A 65 9.69 -4.28 3.79
CA ASN A 65 9.07 -2.96 3.62
C ASN A 65 8.69 -2.74 2.16
N GLY A 66 7.39 -2.71 1.88
CA GLY A 66 6.80 -2.42 0.57
C GLY A 66 6.22 -1.00 0.47
N GLY A 67 6.72 -0.04 1.25
CA GLY A 67 6.33 1.37 1.16
C GLY A 67 6.79 2.01 -0.13
N ILE A 68 5.91 2.75 -0.83
CA ILE A 68 6.21 3.56 -2.01
C ILE A 68 5.53 4.91 -1.89
N GLY A 69 6.30 5.99 -1.84
CA GLY A 69 5.81 7.36 -1.66
C GLY A 69 4.80 7.80 -2.71
N GLY A 70 3.79 8.56 -2.28
CA GLY A 70 2.77 9.13 -3.15
C GLY A 70 1.80 8.11 -3.77
N THR A 71 1.73 6.88 -3.24
CA THR A 71 0.87 5.82 -3.77
C THR A 71 -0.32 5.53 -2.89
N THR A 72 -1.46 5.24 -3.51
CA THR A 72 -2.73 4.90 -2.88
C THR A 72 -2.97 3.39 -2.80
N SER A 73 -4.03 2.96 -2.12
CA SER A 73 -4.46 1.55 -2.09
C SER A 73 -4.77 1.01 -3.49
N HIS A 74 -5.20 1.85 -4.43
CA HIS A 74 -5.42 1.47 -5.83
C HIS A 74 -4.13 0.95 -6.49
N TYR A 75 -3.00 1.65 -6.32
CA TYR A 75 -1.72 1.11 -6.76
C TYR A 75 -1.25 -0.04 -5.87
N GLY A 76 -1.52 0.07 -4.58
CA GLY A 76 -1.20 -0.96 -3.58
C GLY A 76 -1.74 -2.33 -3.99
N VAL A 77 -3.03 -2.43 -4.32
CA VAL A 77 -3.66 -3.71 -4.66
C VAL A 77 -3.05 -4.36 -5.90
N SER A 78 -2.58 -3.59 -6.88
CA SER A 78 -1.95 -4.11 -8.10
C SER A 78 -0.54 -4.68 -7.87
N ARG A 79 0.18 -4.20 -6.84
CA ARG A 79 1.56 -4.56 -6.54
C ARG A 79 1.75 -5.40 -5.27
N VAL A 80 0.68 -5.64 -4.51
CA VAL A 80 0.78 -6.32 -3.20
C VAL A 80 1.40 -7.70 -3.31
N VAL A 81 1.16 -8.43 -4.40
CA VAL A 81 1.75 -9.76 -4.59
C VAL A 81 3.26 -9.67 -4.76
N THR A 82 3.74 -8.82 -5.65
CA THR A 82 5.16 -8.71 -5.98
C THR A 82 5.99 -8.00 -4.90
N ASP A 83 5.39 -7.04 -4.18
CA ASP A 83 6.12 -6.19 -3.25
C ASP A 83 5.94 -6.60 -1.78
N MET A 84 5.04 -7.58 -1.50
CA MET A 84 4.75 -8.03 -0.14
C MET A 84 4.44 -9.53 -0.04
N LEU A 85 3.43 -10.03 -0.73
CA LEU A 85 2.88 -11.37 -0.46
C LEU A 85 3.78 -12.51 -0.95
N MET A 86 4.60 -12.28 -1.98
CA MET A 86 5.60 -13.27 -2.43
C MET A 86 6.63 -13.63 -1.33
N TYR A 87 6.83 -12.78 -0.34
CA TYR A 87 7.68 -13.03 0.82
C TYR A 87 7.00 -13.85 1.92
N GLN A 88 5.76 -14.31 1.69
CA GLN A 88 4.97 -15.12 2.62
C GLN A 88 4.91 -14.51 4.04
N PRO A 89 4.45 -13.25 4.19
CA PRO A 89 4.45 -12.60 5.49
C PRO A 89 3.51 -13.31 6.47
N ASP A 90 3.89 -13.32 7.75
CA ASP A 90 3.08 -13.80 8.88
C ASP A 90 2.27 -12.67 9.53
N PHE A 91 2.78 -11.45 9.42
CA PHE A 91 2.14 -10.24 9.93
C PHE A 91 2.38 -9.08 8.98
N VAL A 92 1.34 -8.29 8.68
CA VAL A 92 1.44 -7.11 7.81
C VAL A 92 0.76 -5.91 8.45
N VAL A 93 1.47 -4.78 8.52
CA VAL A 93 0.90 -3.45 8.80
C VAL A 93 0.58 -2.76 7.48
N VAL A 94 -0.66 -2.27 7.32
CA VAL A 94 -1.16 -1.64 6.08
C VAL A 94 -1.48 -0.17 6.33
N ASP A 95 -0.84 0.74 5.56
CA ASP A 95 -0.90 2.19 5.75
C ASP A 95 -1.11 2.94 4.43
N PHE A 96 -2.37 3.31 4.14
CA PHE A 96 -2.76 4.15 3.00
C PHE A 96 -3.68 5.31 3.39
N SER A 97 -3.95 5.50 4.67
CA SER A 97 -5.01 6.40 5.15
C SER A 97 -4.80 7.88 4.81
N VAL A 98 -3.56 8.33 4.59
CA VAL A 98 -3.24 9.70 4.17
C VAL A 98 -3.10 9.84 2.64
N ASN A 99 -3.04 8.73 1.92
CA ASN A 99 -2.90 8.72 0.47
C ASN A 99 -4.24 8.52 -0.25
N ASP A 100 -5.14 7.75 0.36
CA ASP A 100 -6.48 7.53 -0.14
C ASP A 100 -7.38 8.71 0.22
N GLU A 101 -8.25 9.09 -0.71
CA GLU A 101 -9.33 10.03 -0.43
C GLU A 101 -10.49 9.31 0.28
N PRO A 102 -11.25 9.99 1.16
CA PRO A 102 -12.39 9.39 1.86
C PRO A 102 -13.59 9.22 0.92
N GLU A 103 -13.52 8.29 -0.01
CA GLU A 103 -14.55 8.00 -1.01
C GLU A 103 -14.67 6.50 -1.31
N LYS A 104 -15.81 6.10 -1.87
CA LYS A 104 -16.18 4.71 -2.17
C LYS A 104 -15.16 3.97 -3.05
N PHE A 105 -14.58 4.67 -4.00
CA PHE A 105 -13.54 4.11 -4.86
C PHE A 105 -12.35 3.58 -4.07
N PHE A 106 -11.81 4.39 -3.14
CA PHE A 106 -10.68 3.94 -2.32
C PHE A 106 -11.11 2.92 -1.24
N GLN A 107 -12.37 2.95 -0.80
CA GLN A 107 -12.89 1.89 0.06
C GLN A 107 -12.83 0.53 -0.64
N GLU A 108 -13.23 0.47 -1.92
CA GLU A 108 -13.22 -0.77 -2.69
C GLU A 108 -11.80 -1.25 -3.02
N THR A 109 -10.90 -0.34 -3.46
CA THR A 109 -9.50 -0.72 -3.71
C THR A 109 -8.78 -1.17 -2.43
N TYR A 110 -9.09 -0.54 -1.30
CA TYR A 110 -8.56 -0.93 0.00
C TYR A 110 -9.13 -2.28 0.47
N GLU A 111 -10.41 -2.53 0.24
CA GLU A 111 -11.00 -3.85 0.50
C GLU A 111 -10.32 -4.93 -0.35
N GLY A 112 -10.17 -4.70 -1.65
CA GLY A 112 -9.49 -5.64 -2.55
C GLY A 112 -8.07 -5.96 -2.07
N LEU A 113 -7.33 -4.96 -1.63
CA LEU A 113 -6.00 -5.12 -1.04
C LEU A 113 -6.03 -5.99 0.23
N VAL A 114 -6.91 -5.66 1.18
CA VAL A 114 -7.05 -6.38 2.45
C VAL A 114 -7.48 -7.83 2.21
N ARG A 115 -8.48 -8.06 1.36
CA ARG A 115 -8.94 -9.42 1.00
C ARG A 115 -7.83 -10.24 0.37
N ARG A 116 -7.03 -9.64 -0.53
CA ARG A 116 -5.89 -10.34 -1.15
C ARG A 116 -4.89 -10.83 -0.11
N MET A 117 -4.63 -10.03 0.94
CA MET A 117 -3.79 -10.46 2.07
C MET A 117 -4.44 -11.57 2.90
N LEU A 118 -5.73 -11.41 3.24
CA LEU A 118 -6.45 -12.36 4.10
C LEU A 118 -6.63 -13.74 3.47
N THR A 119 -6.64 -13.81 2.13
CA THR A 119 -6.80 -15.04 1.35
C THR A 119 -5.48 -15.61 0.83
N TRP A 120 -4.35 -14.97 1.15
CA TRP A 120 -3.04 -15.44 0.71
C TRP A 120 -2.61 -16.74 1.41
N SER A 121 -1.73 -17.51 0.79
CA SER A 121 -1.31 -18.82 1.29
C SER A 121 -0.65 -18.82 2.67
N SER A 122 0.07 -17.74 3.04
CA SER A 122 0.64 -17.57 4.39
C SER A 122 -0.38 -17.18 5.45
N VAL A 123 -1.60 -16.81 5.06
CA VAL A 123 -2.69 -16.40 5.97
C VAL A 123 -2.23 -15.34 7.00
N PRO A 124 -1.66 -14.22 6.57
CA PRO A 124 -1.04 -13.26 7.49
C PRO A 124 -2.05 -12.64 8.46
N ALA A 125 -1.57 -12.28 9.65
CA ALA A 125 -2.25 -11.30 10.48
C ALA A 125 -2.14 -9.91 9.84
N VAL A 126 -3.23 -9.15 9.81
CA VAL A 126 -3.25 -7.81 9.22
C VAL A 126 -3.62 -6.79 10.29
N LEU A 127 -2.80 -5.75 10.45
CA LEU A 127 -3.05 -4.58 11.28
C LEU A 127 -3.21 -3.35 10.39
N LEU A 128 -4.34 -2.66 10.49
CA LEU A 128 -4.56 -1.42 9.75
C LEU A 128 -3.97 -0.25 10.53
N LEU A 129 -3.15 0.57 9.87
CA LEU A 129 -2.58 1.79 10.43
C LEU A 129 -3.25 3.00 9.78
N ASN A 130 -3.84 3.85 10.60
CA ASN A 130 -4.45 5.09 10.16
C ASN A 130 -3.57 6.28 10.58
N ASN A 131 -2.59 6.63 9.74
CA ASN A 131 -1.87 7.89 9.82
C ASN A 131 -2.79 9.08 9.49
N VAL A 132 -2.33 10.31 9.70
CA VAL A 132 -3.13 11.51 9.61
C VAL A 132 -2.30 12.69 9.10
N PHE A 133 -2.92 13.62 8.39
CA PHE A 133 -2.35 14.95 8.19
C PHE A 133 -2.36 15.69 9.53
N TYR A 134 -1.18 15.93 10.09
CA TYR A 134 -1.05 16.48 11.45
C TYR A 134 -1.51 17.93 11.58
N ASP A 135 -1.58 18.68 10.49
CA ASP A 135 -2.11 20.04 10.44
C ASP A 135 -3.65 20.08 10.39
N THR A 136 -4.27 19.21 9.60
CA THR A 136 -5.71 19.26 9.29
C THR A 136 -6.54 18.18 9.99
N GLY A 137 -5.91 17.09 10.41
CA GLY A 137 -6.61 15.91 10.92
C GLY A 137 -7.30 15.09 9.83
N LYS A 138 -7.02 15.37 8.55
CA LYS A 138 -7.60 14.61 7.42
C LYS A 138 -6.96 13.25 7.28
N ASN A 139 -7.75 12.28 6.92
CA ASN A 139 -7.36 10.94 6.43
C ASN A 139 -8.59 10.16 5.96
N ALA A 140 -8.39 8.99 5.40
CA ALA A 140 -9.45 8.07 4.94
C ALA A 140 -9.87 7.03 5.99
N GLN A 141 -9.52 7.19 7.28
CA GLN A 141 -9.74 6.15 8.28
C GLN A 141 -11.20 5.73 8.44
N GLU A 142 -12.17 6.61 8.16
CA GLU A 142 -13.58 6.26 8.25
C GLU A 142 -13.93 5.10 7.32
N TYR A 143 -13.47 5.16 6.07
CA TYR A 143 -13.67 4.12 5.06
C TYR A 143 -12.80 2.89 5.33
N HIS A 144 -11.55 3.08 5.75
CA HIS A 144 -10.66 1.97 6.10
C HIS A 144 -11.15 1.21 7.34
N ASN A 145 -11.68 1.91 8.34
CA ASN A 145 -12.22 1.27 9.53
C ASN A 145 -13.49 0.47 9.23
N GLN A 146 -14.35 0.92 8.30
CA GLN A 146 -15.50 0.12 7.86
C GLN A 146 -15.04 -1.24 7.29
N ILE A 147 -13.97 -1.26 6.49
CA ILE A 147 -13.37 -2.50 6.02
C ILE A 147 -12.75 -3.29 7.19
N GLY A 148 -12.02 -2.62 8.07
CA GLY A 148 -11.46 -3.25 9.28
C GLY A 148 -12.53 -3.92 10.13
N GLU A 149 -13.63 -3.23 10.40
CA GLU A 149 -14.75 -3.74 11.19
C GLU A 149 -15.48 -4.89 10.52
N TRP A 150 -15.67 -4.82 9.20
CA TRP A 150 -16.31 -5.89 8.42
C TRP A 150 -15.53 -7.21 8.51
N TYR A 151 -14.20 -7.12 8.41
CA TYR A 151 -13.29 -8.27 8.49
C TYR A 151 -12.78 -8.55 9.92
N ARG A 152 -13.25 -7.81 10.91
CA ARG A 152 -12.83 -7.88 12.31
C ARG A 152 -11.32 -7.74 12.51
N LEU A 153 -10.68 -6.87 11.71
CA LEU A 153 -9.25 -6.62 11.77
C LEU A 153 -8.89 -5.58 12.84
N PRO A 154 -7.77 -5.74 13.54
CA PRO A 154 -7.26 -4.71 14.43
C PRO A 154 -6.83 -3.47 13.65
N TYR A 155 -6.98 -2.29 14.26
CA TYR A 155 -6.45 -1.05 13.73
C TYR A 155 -5.87 -0.15 14.82
N VAL A 156 -4.86 0.65 14.43
CA VAL A 156 -4.25 1.70 15.24
C VAL A 156 -4.48 3.03 14.53
N SER A 157 -5.03 4.01 15.25
CA SER A 157 -5.33 5.33 14.70
C SER A 157 -4.42 6.40 15.31
N ILE A 158 -3.54 6.97 14.50
CA ILE A 158 -2.70 8.11 14.87
C ILE A 158 -3.55 9.39 15.02
N LYS A 159 -4.67 9.46 14.27
CA LYS A 159 -5.65 10.53 14.43
C LYS A 159 -6.28 10.53 15.84
N ASP A 160 -6.63 9.35 16.31
CA ASP A 160 -7.34 9.22 17.60
C ASP A 160 -6.41 9.24 18.81
N THR A 161 -5.12 9.13 18.60
CA THR A 161 -4.08 9.16 19.63
C THR A 161 -3.19 10.40 19.48
N VAL A 162 -2.17 10.37 18.65
CA VAL A 162 -1.13 11.42 18.53
C VAL A 162 -1.73 12.77 18.10
N TRP A 163 -2.62 12.79 17.10
CA TRP A 163 -3.22 14.05 16.67
C TRP A 163 -4.11 14.68 17.74
N LYS A 164 -4.86 13.90 18.52
CA LYS A 164 -5.62 14.42 19.68
C LYS A 164 -4.71 15.05 20.73
N ARG A 165 -3.51 14.51 20.94
CA ARG A 165 -2.52 15.08 21.86
C ARG A 165 -1.97 16.41 21.36
N ILE A 166 -1.75 16.55 20.05
CA ILE A 166 -1.43 17.84 19.42
C ILE A 166 -2.56 18.84 19.68
N LYS A 167 -3.81 18.44 19.45
CA LYS A 167 -4.98 19.30 19.69
C LYS A 167 -5.17 19.67 21.16
N ALA A 168 -4.72 18.83 22.06
CA ALA A 168 -4.71 19.11 23.52
C ALA A 168 -3.52 19.99 23.95
N GLY A 169 -2.59 20.31 23.04
CA GLY A 169 -1.42 21.17 23.33
C GLY A 169 -0.31 20.47 24.10
N GLU A 170 -0.26 19.12 24.11
CA GLU A 170 0.84 18.39 24.76
C GLU A 170 2.18 18.62 24.08
N PHE A 171 2.17 18.85 22.77
CA PHE A 171 3.30 19.26 21.95
C PHE A 171 2.80 19.88 20.64
N ILE A 172 3.68 20.63 19.98
CA ILE A 172 3.34 21.26 18.71
C ILE A 172 3.65 20.32 17.53
N ARG A 173 2.88 20.45 16.45
CA ARG A 173 3.01 19.62 15.25
C ARG A 173 4.43 19.63 14.67
N GLU A 174 5.05 20.80 14.60
CA GLU A 174 6.38 21.02 14.01
C GLU A 174 7.48 20.17 14.68
N GLU A 175 7.30 19.79 15.94
CA GLU A 175 8.25 18.92 16.64
C GLU A 175 8.27 17.49 16.08
N ILE A 176 7.18 17.04 15.43
CA ILE A 176 7.02 15.66 14.96
C ILE A 176 6.83 15.55 13.45
N SER A 177 6.41 16.62 12.79
CA SER A 177 6.16 16.67 11.34
C SER A 177 6.38 18.09 10.81
N PRO A 178 7.51 18.36 10.12
CA PRO A 178 7.82 19.69 9.60
C PRO A 178 6.86 20.17 8.51
N ASP A 179 6.37 19.25 7.67
CA ASP A 179 5.50 19.56 6.53
C ASP A 179 4.00 19.31 6.80
N GLY A 180 3.67 18.87 8.02
CA GLY A 180 2.29 18.58 8.43
C GLY A 180 1.75 17.21 8.00
N LEU A 181 2.54 16.41 7.29
CA LEU A 181 2.19 15.07 6.81
C LEU A 181 3.21 14.02 7.26
N HIS A 182 4.46 14.16 6.81
CA HIS A 182 5.49 13.16 7.06
C HIS A 182 6.10 13.32 8.46
N PRO A 183 6.10 12.27 9.27
CA PRO A 183 6.76 12.30 10.57
C PRO A 183 8.28 12.37 10.40
N ASN A 184 8.95 13.19 11.23
CA ASN A 184 10.39 13.12 11.44
C ASN A 184 10.74 11.97 12.42
N ASP A 185 12.00 11.83 12.83
CA ASP A 185 12.44 10.74 13.73
C ASP A 185 11.62 10.65 15.02
N LYS A 186 11.22 11.80 15.60
CA LYS A 186 10.37 11.86 16.80
C LYS A 186 8.93 11.45 16.48
N GLY A 187 8.40 11.88 15.34
CA GLY A 187 7.08 11.50 14.86
C GLY A 187 6.99 10.01 14.52
N HIS A 188 7.99 9.46 13.83
CA HIS A 188 8.08 8.02 13.58
C HIS A 188 8.14 7.21 14.88
N ALA A 189 8.87 7.70 15.90
CA ALA A 189 8.90 7.05 17.21
C ALA A 189 7.53 7.04 17.89
N LEU A 190 6.74 8.13 17.77
CA LEU A 190 5.37 8.16 18.29
C LEU A 190 4.47 7.18 17.55
N VAL A 191 4.49 7.14 16.21
CA VAL A 191 3.72 6.16 15.43
C VAL A 191 4.08 4.73 15.86
N ALA A 192 5.37 4.42 15.97
CA ALA A 192 5.83 3.11 16.41
C ALA A 192 5.36 2.79 17.85
N SER A 193 5.36 3.78 18.76
CA SER A 193 4.93 3.58 20.13
C SER A 193 3.45 3.22 20.24
N GLU A 194 2.58 3.81 19.43
CA GLU A 194 1.15 3.46 19.39
C GLU A 194 0.94 2.02 18.90
N ILE A 195 1.66 1.62 17.84
CA ILE A 195 1.60 0.26 17.31
C ILE A 195 2.13 -0.74 18.34
N THR A 196 3.30 -0.48 18.92
CA THR A 196 3.93 -1.41 19.88
C THR A 196 3.17 -1.51 21.20
N ALA A 197 2.53 -0.42 21.65
CA ALA A 197 1.62 -0.46 22.80
C ALA A 197 0.41 -1.36 22.52
N TYR A 198 -0.15 -1.29 21.31
CA TYR A 198 -1.22 -2.18 20.89
C TYR A 198 -0.75 -3.65 20.86
N LEU A 199 0.39 -3.92 20.21
CA LEU A 199 0.97 -5.26 20.12
C LEU A 199 1.30 -5.84 21.52
N GLU A 200 1.81 -5.02 22.44
CA GLU A 200 2.09 -5.44 23.81
C GLU A 200 0.82 -5.86 24.56
N ASN A 201 -0.30 -5.18 24.33
CA ASN A 201 -1.58 -5.58 24.90
C ASN A 201 -2.06 -6.93 24.33
N VAL A 202 -1.90 -7.16 23.03
CA VAL A 202 -2.19 -8.46 22.41
C VAL A 202 -1.27 -9.56 22.98
N ARG A 203 0.03 -9.27 23.13
CA ARG A 203 1.02 -10.21 23.67
C ARG A 203 0.64 -10.71 25.07
N LYS A 204 0.15 -9.84 25.93
CA LYS A 204 -0.28 -10.22 27.30
C LYS A 204 -1.39 -11.28 27.31
N SER A 205 -2.21 -11.31 26.28
CA SER A 205 -3.30 -12.29 26.11
C SER A 205 -3.05 -13.33 25.03
N MET A 206 -1.81 -13.47 24.51
CA MET A 206 -1.54 -14.29 23.34
C MET A 206 -1.81 -15.79 23.56
N TRP A 207 -1.85 -16.25 24.82
CA TRP A 207 -2.14 -17.63 25.16
C TRP A 207 -3.63 -17.89 25.45
N GLU A 208 -4.45 -16.85 25.45
CA GLU A 208 -5.90 -16.98 25.57
C GLU A 208 -6.49 -17.41 24.24
N ASP A 209 -7.38 -18.40 24.28
CA ASP A 209 -8.09 -18.85 23.08
C ASP A 209 -9.06 -17.76 22.58
N GLU A 210 -9.16 -17.65 21.28
CA GLU A 210 -10.15 -16.82 20.60
C GLU A 210 -10.87 -17.67 19.56
N GLU A 211 -12.15 -17.39 19.37
CA GLU A 211 -12.93 -18.00 18.32
C GLU A 211 -12.53 -17.40 16.97
N GLN A 212 -11.96 -18.22 16.12
CA GLN A 212 -11.63 -17.81 14.75
C GLN A 212 -12.92 -17.62 13.95
N THR A 213 -13.06 -16.46 13.35
CA THR A 213 -14.19 -16.16 12.47
C THR A 213 -13.91 -16.53 11.03
N SER A 214 -14.93 -17.03 10.35
CA SER A 214 -14.83 -17.24 8.90
C SER A 214 -14.74 -15.90 8.17
N LEU A 215 -14.00 -15.87 7.07
CA LEU A 215 -13.90 -14.68 6.22
C LEU A 215 -15.29 -14.38 5.62
N PRO A 216 -15.86 -13.19 5.83
CA PRO A 216 -17.14 -12.83 5.26
C PRO A 216 -17.05 -12.63 3.73
N SER A 217 -18.21 -12.57 3.07
CA SER A 217 -18.28 -12.08 1.67
C SER A 217 -17.71 -10.65 1.58
N ALA A 218 -17.38 -10.22 0.35
CA ALA A 218 -16.96 -8.86 0.15
C ALA A 218 -18.05 -7.86 0.56
N MET A 219 -17.63 -6.72 1.11
CA MET A 219 -18.49 -5.62 1.52
C MET A 219 -18.86 -4.73 0.32
N THR A 220 -17.93 -4.56 -0.62
CA THR A 220 -18.11 -3.81 -1.88
C THR A 220 -18.27 -4.77 -3.06
N ASP A 221 -18.31 -4.27 -4.28
CA ASP A 221 -18.30 -5.10 -5.50
C ASP A 221 -16.98 -5.85 -5.68
N ASN A 222 -15.93 -5.43 -4.97
CA ASN A 222 -14.63 -6.09 -4.88
C ASN A 222 -13.96 -6.34 -6.25
N ALA A 223 -14.08 -5.39 -7.16
CA ALA A 223 -13.53 -5.50 -8.51
C ALA A 223 -11.99 -5.59 -8.54
N TYR A 224 -11.31 -5.17 -7.46
CA TYR A 224 -9.86 -5.01 -7.42
C TYR A 224 -9.09 -6.13 -6.72
N GLU A 225 -9.72 -7.07 -6.02
CA GLU A 225 -9.02 -8.13 -5.27
C GLU A 225 -8.02 -8.92 -6.12
N ARG A 226 -8.33 -9.09 -7.42
CA ARG A 226 -7.49 -9.81 -8.37
C ARG A 226 -6.62 -8.89 -9.24
N ALA A 227 -6.51 -7.61 -8.91
CA ALA A 227 -5.69 -6.68 -9.67
C ALA A 227 -4.24 -7.16 -9.75
N GLN A 228 -3.64 -7.05 -10.92
CA GLN A 228 -2.27 -7.45 -11.20
C GLN A 228 -1.55 -6.31 -11.91
N ARG A 229 -0.29 -6.12 -11.58
CA ARG A 229 0.60 -5.24 -12.32
C ARG A 229 1.37 -6.08 -13.33
N LEU A 230 1.07 -5.90 -14.61
CA LEU A 230 1.70 -6.64 -15.70
C LEU A 230 2.93 -5.88 -16.22
N THR A 231 4.04 -6.58 -16.36
CA THR A 231 5.30 -6.09 -16.89
C THR A 231 5.73 -6.94 -18.09
N ILE A 232 6.90 -6.68 -18.65
CA ILE A 232 7.48 -7.52 -19.74
C ILE A 232 7.66 -8.98 -19.35
N ARG A 233 7.53 -9.33 -18.07
CA ARG A 233 7.68 -10.70 -17.54
C ARG A 233 6.38 -11.48 -17.61
N GLU A 234 5.25 -10.79 -17.48
CA GLU A 234 3.92 -11.40 -17.39
C GLU A 234 3.14 -11.32 -18.71
N ILE A 235 3.41 -10.31 -19.54
CA ILE A 235 2.66 -10.11 -20.78
C ILE A 235 3.59 -9.68 -21.95
N CYS A 236 3.31 -10.22 -23.12
CA CYS A 236 4.03 -9.89 -24.37
C CYS A 236 3.11 -9.14 -25.33
N PRO A 237 3.03 -7.81 -25.28
CA PRO A 237 2.23 -7.03 -26.21
C PRO A 237 2.85 -7.00 -27.61
N ARG A 238 2.04 -6.64 -28.60
CA ARG A 238 2.57 -6.31 -29.93
C ARG A 238 3.23 -4.94 -29.89
N LEU A 239 4.49 -4.90 -30.29
CA LEU A 239 5.32 -3.69 -30.33
C LEU A 239 5.46 -3.19 -31.76
N ASP A 240 5.22 -1.90 -31.97
CA ASP A 240 5.49 -1.17 -33.18
C ASP A 240 6.23 0.13 -32.80
N GLY A 241 7.56 0.14 -32.90
CA GLY A 241 8.42 1.21 -32.43
C GLY A 241 8.77 1.21 -30.93
N PHE A 242 7.93 0.63 -30.07
CA PHE A 242 8.26 0.42 -28.66
C PHE A 242 9.30 -0.70 -28.48
N ARG A 243 10.07 -0.62 -27.40
CA ARG A 243 10.99 -1.67 -26.96
C ARG A 243 10.77 -2.03 -25.50
N ALA A 244 11.01 -3.27 -25.14
CA ALA A 244 11.00 -3.71 -23.75
C ALA A 244 12.17 -3.09 -22.96
N ASP A 245 11.92 -2.69 -21.70
CA ASP A 245 12.97 -2.32 -20.76
C ASP A 245 13.42 -3.56 -19.97
N THR A 246 14.50 -4.17 -20.44
CA THR A 246 15.07 -5.40 -19.87
C THR A 246 16.08 -5.15 -18.75
N ASN A 247 16.29 -3.89 -18.34
CA ASN A 247 17.20 -3.58 -17.25
C ASN A 247 16.74 -4.26 -15.96
N GLU A 248 17.69 -4.74 -15.17
CA GLU A 248 17.40 -5.34 -13.89
C GLU A 248 16.79 -4.32 -12.93
N LYS A 249 15.87 -4.80 -12.11
CA LYS A 249 15.22 -4.03 -11.06
C LYS A 249 16.05 -4.16 -9.79
N GLU A 250 16.60 -3.06 -9.26
CA GLU A 250 17.42 -3.04 -8.06
C GLU A 250 16.61 -3.23 -6.76
N GLY A 251 15.31 -2.90 -6.78
CA GLY A 251 14.41 -3.04 -5.64
C GLY A 251 12.98 -2.66 -5.97
N HIS A 252 12.10 -2.73 -4.97
CA HIS A 252 10.68 -2.41 -5.17
C HIS A 252 10.44 -0.93 -5.56
N LEU A 253 11.36 -0.02 -5.21
CA LEU A 253 11.29 1.39 -5.62
C LEU A 253 11.58 1.63 -7.10
N ASP A 254 12.18 0.67 -7.79
CA ASP A 254 12.40 0.70 -9.23
C ASP A 254 11.13 0.35 -10.03
N HIS A 255 10.01 0.98 -9.68
CA HIS A 255 8.70 0.60 -10.20
C HIS A 255 8.43 0.99 -11.67
N PHE A 256 9.37 1.65 -12.35
CA PHE A 256 9.29 1.90 -13.79
C PHE A 256 10.15 0.96 -14.64
N LYS A 257 10.90 0.05 -14.04
CA LYS A 257 11.65 -0.99 -14.73
C LYS A 257 10.75 -2.13 -15.20
N ASN A 258 11.23 -2.89 -16.17
CA ASN A 258 10.51 -4.00 -16.77
C ASN A 258 9.19 -3.59 -17.47
N GLY A 259 9.12 -2.35 -17.96
CA GLY A 259 8.03 -1.85 -18.77
C GLY A 259 8.43 -1.76 -20.26
N TRP A 260 7.82 -0.83 -20.97
CA TRP A 260 8.08 -0.58 -22.41
C TRP A 260 8.39 0.89 -22.63
N ILE A 261 9.28 1.16 -23.57
CA ILE A 261 9.79 2.50 -23.88
C ILE A 261 9.50 2.80 -25.33
N GLY A 262 8.65 3.80 -25.59
CA GLY A 262 8.46 4.44 -26.89
C GLY A 262 9.32 5.70 -26.98
N SER A 263 9.77 6.08 -28.16
CA SER A 263 10.68 7.21 -28.34
C SER A 263 10.34 8.13 -29.50
N LYS A 264 9.46 7.72 -30.38
CA LYS A 264 9.11 8.47 -31.61
C LYS A 264 7.59 8.67 -31.69
N GLU A 265 7.18 9.71 -32.38
CA GLU A 265 5.79 9.88 -32.77
C GLU A 265 5.37 8.71 -33.68
N GLY A 266 4.18 8.18 -33.44
CA GLY A 266 3.66 7.01 -34.13
C GLY A 266 4.05 5.65 -33.57
N ASP A 267 4.99 5.58 -32.59
CA ASP A 267 5.26 4.34 -31.86
C ASP A 267 3.95 3.83 -31.21
N ARG A 268 3.69 2.51 -31.29
CA ARG A 268 2.47 1.88 -30.79
C ARG A 268 2.78 0.67 -29.93
N LEU A 269 1.90 0.44 -28.96
CA LEU A 269 1.94 -0.67 -28.03
C LEU A 269 0.51 -1.23 -27.91
N LEU A 270 0.30 -2.48 -28.29
CA LEU A 270 -1.01 -3.12 -28.27
C LEU A 270 -1.02 -4.28 -27.29
N PHE A 271 -1.91 -4.19 -26.29
CA PHE A 271 -2.24 -5.26 -25.37
C PHE A 271 -3.56 -5.91 -25.74
N GLU A 272 -3.64 -7.22 -25.60
CA GLU A 272 -4.88 -7.98 -25.63
C GLU A 272 -5.04 -8.66 -24.27
N THR A 273 -6.11 -8.32 -23.55
CA THR A 273 -6.37 -8.85 -22.21
C THR A 273 -7.86 -8.83 -21.89
N GLU A 274 -8.29 -9.72 -21.04
CA GLU A 274 -9.65 -9.70 -20.46
C GLU A 274 -9.58 -9.10 -19.07
N ALA A 275 -10.27 -7.99 -18.84
CA ALA A 275 -10.29 -7.32 -17.56
C ALA A 275 -11.57 -6.51 -17.36
N SER A 276 -12.05 -6.43 -16.13
CA SER A 276 -13.14 -5.54 -15.74
C SER A 276 -12.66 -4.11 -15.49
N CYS A 277 -11.36 -3.92 -15.27
CA CYS A 277 -10.73 -2.63 -15.03
C CYS A 277 -9.31 -2.62 -15.59
N ILE A 278 -8.93 -1.55 -16.29
CA ILE A 278 -7.59 -1.35 -16.84
C ILE A 278 -7.03 -0.04 -16.29
N ALA A 279 -5.82 -0.09 -15.74
CA ALA A 279 -5.05 1.08 -15.33
C ALA A 279 -3.69 1.09 -16.01
N VAL A 280 -3.15 2.27 -16.30
CA VAL A 280 -1.85 2.42 -16.95
C VAL A 280 -0.91 3.19 -16.02
N GLN A 281 0.22 2.58 -15.71
CA GLN A 281 1.33 3.25 -15.03
C GLN A 281 2.29 3.83 -16.06
N TYR A 282 2.55 5.12 -15.98
CA TYR A 282 3.50 5.78 -16.87
C TYR A 282 4.33 6.83 -16.13
N ARG A 283 5.54 7.12 -16.66
CA ARG A 283 6.45 8.09 -16.07
C ARG A 283 6.09 9.50 -16.51
N LYS A 284 5.95 10.42 -15.56
CA LYS A 284 5.88 11.87 -15.82
C LYS A 284 7.26 12.52 -15.70
N THR A 285 7.44 13.68 -16.33
CA THR A 285 8.70 14.43 -16.33
C THR A 285 8.45 15.94 -16.19
N ILE A 286 9.41 16.64 -15.59
CA ILE A 286 9.48 18.10 -15.57
C ILE A 286 10.22 18.67 -16.78
N ARG A 287 10.82 17.81 -17.61
CA ARG A 287 11.55 18.24 -18.81
C ARG A 287 10.55 18.61 -19.91
N HIS A 288 10.83 19.69 -20.63
CA HIS A 288 10.02 20.14 -21.75
C HIS A 288 10.81 20.06 -23.06
N PRO A 289 10.16 19.74 -24.20
CA PRO A 289 8.75 19.34 -24.31
C PRO A 289 8.52 17.94 -23.72
N ALA A 290 7.46 17.80 -22.91
CA ALA A 290 7.00 16.48 -22.47
C ALA A 290 6.20 15.82 -23.58
N ARG A 291 6.35 14.50 -23.70
CA ARG A 291 5.61 13.70 -24.68
C ARG A 291 4.16 13.50 -24.26
N LYS A 292 3.34 13.14 -25.22
CA LYS A 292 1.93 12.76 -25.01
C LYS A 292 1.74 11.38 -25.62
N ALA A 293 0.87 10.58 -25.00
CA ALA A 293 0.43 9.32 -25.56
C ALA A 293 -1.10 9.25 -25.48
N GLU A 294 -1.70 8.52 -26.40
CA GLU A 294 -3.14 8.23 -26.41
C GLU A 294 -3.35 6.78 -26.03
N LEU A 295 -4.23 6.55 -25.05
CA LEU A 295 -4.72 5.23 -24.69
C LEU A 295 -6.07 5.03 -25.42
N ILE A 296 -6.12 4.04 -26.29
CA ILE A 296 -7.30 3.67 -27.07
C ILE A 296 -7.79 2.31 -26.56
N LEU A 297 -9.03 2.26 -26.05
CA LEU A 297 -9.64 1.03 -25.60
C LEU A 297 -10.53 0.46 -26.71
N ASP A 298 -10.41 -0.85 -26.95
CA ASP A 298 -11.24 -1.62 -27.90
C ASP A 298 -11.37 -0.98 -29.29
N GLY A 299 -10.32 -0.26 -29.70
CA GLY A 299 -10.27 0.40 -31.02
C GLY A 299 -11.09 1.70 -31.10
N ASP A 300 -11.63 2.22 -30.00
CA ASP A 300 -12.36 3.50 -29.99
C ASP A 300 -11.41 4.69 -30.13
N THR A 301 -11.03 4.99 -31.36
CA THR A 301 -10.19 6.15 -31.71
C THR A 301 -10.91 7.50 -31.59
N LYS A 302 -12.22 7.51 -31.34
CA LYS A 302 -13.00 8.76 -31.21
C LYS A 302 -12.92 9.32 -29.79
N HIS A 303 -12.67 8.45 -28.79
CA HIS A 303 -12.61 8.84 -27.39
C HIS A 303 -11.31 8.38 -26.71
N PRO A 304 -10.12 8.78 -27.23
CA PRO A 304 -8.86 8.38 -26.64
C PRO A 304 -8.68 9.05 -25.28
N VAL A 305 -8.04 8.33 -24.35
CA VAL A 305 -7.60 8.95 -23.08
C VAL A 305 -6.18 9.48 -23.27
N LEU A 306 -6.02 10.78 -23.07
CA LEU A 306 -4.73 11.45 -23.23
C LEU A 306 -3.84 11.25 -21.99
N LEU A 307 -2.73 10.60 -22.17
CA LEU A 307 -1.67 10.45 -21.16
C LEU A 307 -0.67 11.60 -21.33
N MET A 308 -0.61 12.50 -20.33
CA MET A 308 0.29 13.65 -20.34
C MET A 308 1.50 13.40 -19.44
N GLU A 309 2.69 13.38 -20.00
CA GLU A 309 3.93 13.15 -19.25
C GLU A 309 4.43 14.40 -18.49
N THR A 310 3.70 15.54 -18.54
CA THR A 310 4.11 16.77 -17.86
C THR A 310 3.80 16.74 -16.37
N LEU A 311 4.81 17.01 -15.55
CA LEU A 311 4.67 17.33 -14.11
C LEU A 311 4.64 18.85 -13.92
N MET A 312 3.68 19.34 -13.16
CA MET A 312 3.51 20.79 -12.90
C MET A 312 4.34 21.29 -11.71
N ARG A 313 5.02 20.43 -10.95
CA ARG A 313 5.84 20.80 -9.78
C ARG A 313 7.30 20.41 -9.95
N ILE A 314 8.20 21.29 -9.51
CA ILE A 314 9.65 21.08 -9.49
C ILE A 314 9.98 20.22 -8.26
N GLY A 315 10.71 19.12 -8.44
CA GLY A 315 11.34 18.36 -7.36
C GLY A 315 10.83 16.93 -7.11
N GLU A 316 9.78 16.48 -7.80
CA GLU A 316 9.25 15.13 -7.60
C GLU A 316 9.16 14.37 -8.92
N THR A 317 9.80 13.20 -8.96
CA THR A 317 9.39 12.16 -9.91
C THR A 317 8.17 11.49 -9.30
N ALA A 318 7.00 12.08 -9.48
CA ALA A 318 5.78 11.50 -8.95
C ALA A 318 5.37 10.31 -9.81
N CYS A 319 5.20 9.17 -9.16
CA CYS A 319 4.44 8.06 -9.69
C CYS A 319 2.97 8.49 -9.65
N ILE A 320 2.50 9.22 -10.67
CA ILE A 320 1.10 9.62 -10.75
C ILE A 320 0.36 8.54 -11.53
N TRP A 321 -0.47 7.80 -10.82
CA TRP A 321 -1.55 7.06 -11.42
C TRP A 321 -2.56 8.09 -11.95
N SER A 322 -2.60 8.27 -13.25
CA SER A 322 -3.77 8.90 -13.84
C SER A 322 -4.95 7.98 -13.58
N ARG A 323 -6.03 8.52 -13.05
CA ARG A 323 -7.33 7.86 -12.96
C ARG A 323 -7.88 7.71 -14.38
N CYS A 324 -7.28 6.84 -15.17
CA CYS A 324 -7.85 6.39 -16.42
C CYS A 324 -8.70 5.18 -16.10
N PHE A 325 -9.92 5.42 -15.60
CA PHE A 325 -10.91 4.37 -15.47
C PHE A 325 -11.64 4.23 -16.78
N ILE A 326 -11.44 3.09 -17.39
CA ILE A 326 -12.39 2.57 -18.36
C ILE A 326 -12.99 1.36 -17.65
N MET A 327 -14.16 1.56 -17.02
CA MET A 327 -14.98 0.44 -16.61
C MET A 327 -15.58 -0.15 -17.89
N ALA A 328 -15.02 -1.26 -18.34
CA ALA A 328 -15.66 -2.09 -19.33
C ALA A 328 -16.35 -3.25 -18.59
N SER A 329 -17.64 -3.46 -18.84
CA SER A 329 -18.33 -4.64 -18.33
C SER A 329 -17.71 -5.90 -18.95
N MET A 330 -17.63 -6.99 -18.17
CA MET A 330 -17.01 -8.25 -18.60
C MET A 330 -17.61 -8.91 -19.84
N GLU A 331 -18.69 -8.35 -20.39
CA GLU A 331 -19.42 -8.95 -21.52
C GLU A 331 -18.89 -8.58 -22.90
N ASN A 332 -18.00 -7.59 -23.04
CA ASN A 332 -17.63 -7.05 -24.35
C ASN A 332 -16.16 -6.68 -24.57
N ILE A 333 -15.21 -7.18 -23.78
CA ILE A 333 -13.78 -6.93 -24.04
C ILE A 333 -13.21 -8.12 -24.79
N ARG A 334 -12.93 -7.95 -26.07
CA ARG A 334 -12.15 -8.88 -26.92
C ARG A 334 -10.83 -8.27 -27.28
#